data_a65a0eac6955280e670657bf46f83ca6
#
_entry.id   a65a0eac6955280e670657bf46f83ca6
#
_cell.length_a   1.000
_cell.length_b   1.000
_cell.length_c   1.000
_cell.angle_alpha   90.00
_cell.angle_beta   90.00
_cell.angle_gamma   90.00
#
_symmetry.space_group_name_H-M   'P 1'
#
loop_
_entity.id
_entity.type
_entity.pdbx_description
1 polymer ?
#
loop_
_entity_poly.entity_id
_entity_poly.type
_entity_poly.pdbx_seq_one_letter_code
_entity_poly.pdbx_strand_id
1 'polypeptide(L)'
;MYKIKIFLEDIKAFALLLGALLYVQASLSQTASNTFLGERTKFRMYCKEYLSSCSLDSPKDISKALWLISAFNQRGENVEGFLNRLSVCYDSLELRQQFDFISLLKERKFDEKEVLLRKAFKSENNKLSLLAYSILNETGEGICNDRHYGLDWDNINTQIKEKNYKYELSQSELTKLMEYAVIKYSQKYHLFVLVRENRNIPAKVYVVNSNGKVLNKKPLYYLARSANNTLPYFTNGNTPCGVFKIQGKSVSNNVYIGPVTTLVTELPFESEVTAWGITGTEWTEDMYAGFLPLELRSLPMLWQAYDAGRVGRSEIIVHGSTIDPCFFSEECFFPLTPSLGCLSAFEIWNPNDGSIMESHQKSLMELLPDDRSSLGFMYVVQVDESAYRLF
;
A
#
# COMPACT_ATOMS: atom_id res chain seq x y z
N MET A 1 9.76 -14.94 61.45
CA MET A 1 10.21 -15.99 60.50
C MET A 1 9.11 -16.52 59.58
N TYR A 2 7.88 -16.73 60.02
CA TYR A 2 6.79 -17.30 59.18
C TYR A 2 6.36 -16.39 58.04
N LYS A 3 6.25 -15.09 58.22
CA LYS A 3 5.86 -14.11 57.16
C LYS A 3 6.91 -13.93 56.03
N ILE A 4 8.19 -14.12 56.32
CA ILE A 4 9.27 -14.02 55.32
C ILE A 4 9.27 -15.27 54.43
N LYS A 5 8.88 -16.43 54.94
CA LYS A 5 8.82 -17.68 54.19
C LYS A 5 7.68 -17.66 53.16
N ILE A 6 6.51 -17.13 53.53
CA ILE A 6 5.36 -16.96 52.63
C ILE A 6 5.73 -15.98 51.51
N PHE A 7 6.35 -14.84 51.81
CA PHE A 7 6.75 -13.85 50.81
C PHE A 7 7.78 -14.40 49.82
N LEU A 8 8.69 -15.25 50.21
CA LEU A 8 9.66 -15.92 49.35
C LEU A 8 9.04 -17.00 48.46
N GLU A 9 7.98 -17.68 48.92
CA GLU A 9 7.24 -18.63 48.09
C GLU A 9 6.37 -17.92 47.03
N ASP A 10 5.77 -16.80 47.40
CA ASP A 10 5.01 -15.95 46.43
C ASP A 10 5.91 -15.37 45.35
N ILE A 11 7.14 -14.92 45.66
CA ILE A 11 8.12 -14.46 44.68
C ILE A 11 8.57 -15.61 43.77
N LYS A 12 8.76 -16.81 44.29
CA LYS A 12 9.11 -17.97 43.45
C LYS A 12 7.96 -18.39 42.54
N ALA A 13 6.72 -18.36 43.02
CA ALA A 13 5.55 -18.65 42.22
C ALA A 13 5.36 -17.62 41.11
N PHE A 14 5.58 -16.32 41.40
CA PHE A 14 5.51 -15.24 40.43
C PHE A 14 6.63 -15.35 39.38
N ALA A 15 7.86 -15.68 39.80
CA ALA A 15 8.98 -15.88 38.89
C ALA A 15 8.78 -17.10 37.96
N LEU A 16 8.16 -18.18 38.47
CA LEU A 16 7.80 -19.35 37.67
C LEU A 16 6.67 -19.02 36.66
N LEU A 17 5.68 -18.23 37.10
CA LEU A 17 4.59 -17.79 36.20
C LEU A 17 5.09 -16.87 35.10
N LEU A 18 6.00 -15.95 35.44
CA LEU A 18 6.65 -15.04 34.47
C LEU A 18 7.52 -15.81 33.47
N GLY A 19 8.28 -16.80 33.96
CA GLY A 19 9.09 -17.70 33.16
C GLY A 19 8.24 -18.56 32.20
N ALA A 20 7.10 -19.07 32.68
CA ALA A 20 6.15 -19.82 31.87
C ALA A 20 5.48 -18.91 30.78
N LEU A 21 5.10 -17.68 31.14
CA LEU A 21 4.56 -16.69 30.20
C LEU A 21 5.57 -16.31 29.12
N LEU A 22 6.83 -16.07 29.49
CA LEU A 22 7.91 -15.77 28.57
C LEU A 22 8.22 -16.96 27.65
N TYR A 23 8.17 -18.18 28.18
CA TYR A 23 8.36 -19.40 27.39
C TYR A 23 7.21 -19.64 26.42
N VAL A 24 5.96 -19.42 26.84
CA VAL A 24 4.78 -19.49 25.95
C VAL A 24 4.84 -18.41 24.88
N GLN A 25 5.22 -17.18 25.18
CA GLN A 25 5.42 -16.14 24.16
C GLN A 25 6.56 -16.48 23.20
N ALA A 26 7.68 -17.00 23.69
CA ALA A 26 8.80 -17.43 22.86
C ALA A 26 8.41 -18.63 21.96
N SER A 27 7.65 -19.60 22.48
CA SER A 27 7.19 -20.75 21.70
C SER A 27 6.14 -20.37 20.67
N LEU A 28 5.23 -19.44 20.96
CA LEU A 28 4.26 -18.92 20.00
C LEU A 28 4.95 -18.09 18.90
N SER A 29 5.95 -17.30 19.26
CA SER A 29 6.79 -16.57 18.29
C SER A 29 7.55 -17.53 17.37
N GLN A 30 8.13 -18.59 17.92
CA GLN A 30 8.88 -19.58 17.14
C GLN A 30 7.97 -20.42 16.24
N THR A 31 6.76 -20.75 16.68
CA THR A 31 5.76 -21.48 15.88
C THR A 31 5.24 -20.63 14.73
N ALA A 32 4.95 -19.34 14.97
CA ALA A 32 4.58 -18.40 13.92
C ALA A 32 5.71 -18.23 12.90
N SER A 33 6.95 -18.08 13.36
CA SER A 33 8.15 -17.97 12.53
C SER A 33 8.34 -19.18 11.60
N ASN A 34 8.24 -20.40 12.12
CA ASN A 34 8.35 -21.62 11.32
C ASN A 34 7.23 -21.75 10.28
N THR A 35 6.02 -21.30 10.59
CA THR A 35 4.90 -21.24 9.62
C THR A 35 5.21 -20.30 8.47
N PHE A 36 5.73 -19.11 8.73
CA PHE A 36 6.11 -18.14 7.70
C PHE A 36 7.23 -18.64 6.81
N LEU A 37 8.25 -19.29 7.38
CA LEU A 37 9.35 -19.87 6.61
C LEU A 37 8.86 -21.00 5.70
N GLY A 38 7.98 -21.86 6.21
CA GLY A 38 7.34 -22.92 5.45
C GLY A 38 6.50 -22.39 4.28
N GLU A 39 5.72 -21.33 4.51
CA GLU A 39 4.93 -20.69 3.46
C GLU A 39 5.81 -20.04 2.39
N ARG A 40 6.89 -19.35 2.74
CA ARG A 40 7.86 -18.80 1.77
C ARG A 40 8.42 -19.87 0.85
N THR A 41 8.84 -21.00 1.40
CA THR A 41 9.40 -22.12 0.63
C THR A 41 8.36 -22.71 -0.31
N LYS A 42 7.14 -22.95 0.18
CA LYS A 42 6.02 -23.44 -0.65
C LYS A 42 5.71 -22.48 -1.80
N PHE A 43 5.72 -21.15 -1.54
CA PHE A 43 5.43 -20.16 -2.56
C PHE A 43 6.45 -20.14 -3.69
N ARG A 44 7.73 -20.28 -3.40
CA ARG A 44 8.77 -20.37 -4.44
C ARG A 44 8.54 -21.56 -5.39
N MET A 45 8.26 -22.73 -4.81
CA MET A 45 7.95 -23.93 -5.60
C MET A 45 6.64 -23.78 -6.37
N TYR A 46 5.61 -23.31 -5.69
CA TYR A 46 4.28 -23.17 -6.23
C TYR A 46 4.18 -22.19 -7.41
N CYS A 47 4.82 -21.03 -7.34
CA CYS A 47 4.83 -20.07 -8.46
C CYS A 47 5.42 -20.72 -9.73
N LYS A 48 6.51 -21.46 -9.60
CA LYS A 48 7.18 -22.10 -10.73
C LYS A 48 6.34 -23.20 -11.38
N GLU A 49 5.74 -24.06 -10.58
CA GLU A 49 4.96 -25.22 -11.04
C GLU A 49 3.59 -24.79 -11.58
N TYR A 50 2.91 -23.86 -10.89
CA TYR A 50 1.56 -23.45 -11.23
C TYR A 50 1.46 -22.78 -12.60
N LEU A 51 2.38 -21.88 -12.93
CA LEU A 51 2.35 -21.14 -14.20
C LEU A 51 2.61 -22.05 -15.40
N SER A 52 3.38 -23.13 -15.25
CA SER A 52 3.64 -24.10 -16.33
C SER A 52 2.44 -25.01 -16.60
N SER A 53 1.59 -25.26 -15.61
CA SER A 53 0.43 -26.16 -15.70
C SER A 53 -0.93 -25.45 -15.73
N CYS A 54 -0.95 -24.11 -15.68
CA CYS A 54 -2.18 -23.33 -15.61
C CYS A 54 -3.05 -23.51 -16.85
N SER A 55 -4.29 -23.99 -16.65
CA SER A 55 -5.31 -24.03 -17.70
C SER A 55 -5.95 -22.68 -17.94
N LEU A 56 -6.24 -22.37 -19.20
CA LEU A 56 -7.01 -21.19 -19.59
C LEU A 56 -8.54 -21.44 -19.58
N ASP A 57 -8.97 -22.66 -19.30
CA ASP A 57 -10.40 -23.01 -19.27
C ASP A 57 -11.08 -22.63 -17.94
N SER A 58 -10.27 -22.32 -16.92
CA SER A 58 -10.75 -21.94 -15.60
C SER A 58 -10.50 -20.47 -15.29
N PRO A 59 -11.55 -19.63 -15.19
CA PRO A 59 -11.37 -18.22 -14.81
C PRO A 59 -10.66 -18.03 -13.47
N LYS A 60 -10.88 -18.95 -12.51
CA LYS A 60 -10.19 -18.91 -11.22
C LYS A 60 -8.69 -19.12 -11.36
N ASP A 61 -8.28 -20.02 -12.24
CA ASP A 61 -6.87 -20.33 -12.47
C ASP A 61 -6.17 -19.18 -13.20
N ILE A 62 -6.83 -18.55 -14.16
CA ILE A 62 -6.33 -17.34 -14.83
C ILE A 62 -6.11 -16.23 -13.81
N SER A 63 -7.11 -15.92 -12.99
CA SER A 63 -7.01 -14.86 -11.97
C SER A 63 -5.89 -15.11 -10.97
N LYS A 64 -5.71 -16.37 -10.57
CA LYS A 64 -4.64 -16.77 -9.67
C LYS A 64 -3.27 -16.67 -10.32
N ALA A 65 -3.12 -17.05 -11.59
CA ALA A 65 -1.87 -16.92 -12.34
C ALA A 65 -1.48 -15.43 -12.50
N LEU A 66 -2.43 -14.56 -12.89
CA LEU A 66 -2.20 -13.11 -13.00
C LEU A 66 -1.77 -12.50 -11.66
N TRP A 67 -2.42 -12.91 -10.57
CA TRP A 67 -2.03 -12.49 -9.22
C TRP A 67 -0.63 -12.95 -8.85
N LEU A 68 -0.26 -14.21 -9.11
CA LEU A 68 1.08 -14.75 -8.83
C LEU A 68 2.16 -14.01 -9.62
N ILE A 69 1.90 -13.73 -10.90
CA ILE A 69 2.82 -12.99 -11.76
C ILE A 69 3.05 -11.58 -11.22
N SER A 70 2.00 -10.91 -10.76
CA SER A 70 2.06 -9.56 -10.22
C SER A 70 2.72 -9.53 -8.83
N ALA A 71 2.15 -10.27 -7.86
CA ALA A 71 2.54 -10.19 -6.46
C ALA A 71 3.95 -10.72 -6.15
N PHE A 72 4.46 -11.64 -6.98
CA PHE A 72 5.78 -12.28 -6.82
C PHE A 72 6.73 -12.00 -7.99
N ASN A 73 6.46 -10.96 -8.78
CA ASN A 73 7.33 -10.51 -9.89
C ASN A 73 7.82 -11.67 -10.80
N GLN A 74 6.92 -12.63 -11.10
CA GLN A 74 7.32 -13.80 -11.89
C GLN A 74 7.67 -13.38 -13.31
N ARG A 75 8.80 -13.89 -13.81
CA ARG A 75 9.37 -13.61 -15.14
C ARG A 75 9.86 -14.90 -15.78
N GLY A 76 10.20 -14.86 -17.06
CA GLY A 76 10.78 -15.94 -17.83
C GLY A 76 9.79 -16.59 -18.83
N GLU A 77 10.28 -17.55 -19.59
CA GLU A 77 9.58 -18.14 -20.75
C GLU A 77 8.19 -18.70 -20.42
N ASN A 78 8.00 -19.31 -19.25
CA ASN A 78 6.69 -19.83 -18.83
C ASN A 78 5.66 -18.71 -18.62
N VAL A 79 6.09 -17.56 -18.07
CA VAL A 79 5.23 -16.38 -17.88
C VAL A 79 4.90 -15.77 -19.24
N GLU A 80 5.89 -15.58 -20.09
CA GLU A 80 5.71 -15.05 -21.44
C GLU A 80 4.79 -15.93 -22.28
N GLY A 81 5.00 -17.25 -22.24
CA GLY A 81 4.12 -18.23 -22.88
C GLY A 81 2.68 -18.18 -22.36
N PHE A 82 2.49 -17.99 -21.05
CA PHE A 82 1.16 -17.81 -20.46
C PHE A 82 0.50 -16.50 -20.92
N LEU A 83 1.22 -15.37 -20.87
CA LEU A 83 0.71 -14.06 -21.31
C LEU A 83 0.40 -14.05 -22.81
N ASN A 84 1.20 -14.71 -23.63
CA ASN A 84 0.92 -14.86 -25.08
C ASN A 84 -0.36 -15.66 -25.35
N ARG A 85 -0.62 -16.72 -24.59
CA ARG A 85 -1.90 -17.44 -24.70
C ARG A 85 -3.08 -16.58 -24.25
N LEU A 86 -2.92 -15.76 -23.20
CA LEU A 86 -3.97 -14.84 -22.76
C LEU A 86 -4.26 -13.74 -23.78
N SER A 87 -3.25 -13.23 -24.50
CA SER A 87 -3.45 -12.21 -25.52
C SER A 87 -4.37 -12.69 -26.66
N VAL A 88 -4.21 -13.96 -27.04
CA VAL A 88 -5.06 -14.57 -28.10
C VAL A 88 -6.52 -14.67 -27.67
N CYS A 89 -6.78 -14.97 -26.39
CA CYS A 89 -8.15 -15.11 -25.86
C CYS A 89 -8.66 -13.89 -25.08
N TYR A 90 -8.02 -12.70 -25.25
CA TYR A 90 -8.30 -11.49 -24.48
C TYR A 90 -9.79 -11.12 -24.39
N ASP A 91 -10.54 -11.26 -25.49
CA ASP A 91 -11.96 -10.89 -25.54
C ASP A 91 -12.86 -11.84 -24.74
N SER A 92 -12.41 -13.06 -24.52
CA SER A 92 -13.14 -14.05 -23.71
C SER A 92 -12.84 -13.96 -22.22
N LEU A 93 -11.85 -13.15 -21.81
CA LEU A 93 -11.50 -12.95 -20.42
C LEU A 93 -12.62 -12.17 -19.69
N GLU A 94 -12.83 -12.50 -18.43
CA GLU A 94 -13.67 -11.68 -17.55
C GLU A 94 -13.08 -10.28 -17.39
N LEU A 95 -13.91 -9.27 -17.17
CA LEU A 95 -13.48 -7.87 -17.04
C LEU A 95 -12.36 -7.70 -16.00
N ARG A 96 -12.44 -8.40 -14.88
CA ARG A 96 -11.41 -8.38 -13.85
C ARG A 96 -10.06 -8.90 -14.37
N GLN A 97 -10.08 -9.98 -15.13
CA GLN A 97 -8.88 -10.58 -15.72
C GLN A 97 -8.27 -9.69 -16.81
N GLN A 98 -9.12 -9.07 -17.64
CA GLN A 98 -8.67 -8.06 -18.60
C GLN A 98 -7.97 -6.91 -17.89
N PHE A 99 -8.54 -6.43 -16.79
CA PHE A 99 -7.95 -5.35 -15.99
C PHE A 99 -6.60 -5.76 -15.39
N ASP A 100 -6.52 -6.93 -14.76
CA ASP A 100 -5.29 -7.42 -14.14
C ASP A 100 -4.21 -7.68 -15.21
N PHE A 101 -4.57 -8.20 -16.39
CA PHE A 101 -3.66 -8.41 -17.51
C PHE A 101 -3.13 -7.07 -18.06
N ILE A 102 -3.99 -6.09 -18.36
CA ILE A 102 -3.58 -4.77 -18.82
C ILE A 102 -2.68 -4.06 -17.80
N SER A 103 -2.99 -4.20 -16.51
CA SER A 103 -2.15 -3.65 -15.42
C SER A 103 -0.73 -4.22 -15.45
N LEU A 104 -0.58 -5.52 -15.70
CA LEU A 104 0.71 -6.21 -15.80
C LEU A 104 1.56 -5.68 -16.96
N LEU A 105 0.93 -5.29 -18.08
CA LEU A 105 1.64 -4.82 -19.28
C LEU A 105 2.36 -3.49 -19.07
N LYS A 106 2.00 -2.72 -18.04
CA LYS A 106 2.64 -1.41 -17.79
C LYS A 106 4.16 -1.52 -17.76
N GLU A 107 4.70 -2.41 -16.95
CA GLU A 107 6.15 -2.53 -16.71
C GLU A 107 6.80 -3.70 -17.44
N ARG A 108 6.06 -4.35 -18.33
CA ARG A 108 6.58 -5.50 -19.09
C ARG A 108 6.84 -5.13 -20.55
N LYS A 109 7.89 -5.72 -21.09
CA LYS A 109 8.10 -5.77 -22.54
C LYS A 109 7.21 -6.90 -23.06
N PHE A 110 6.33 -6.57 -24.00
CA PHE A 110 5.39 -7.50 -24.59
C PHE A 110 5.07 -7.04 -26.00
N ASP A 111 5.23 -7.90 -27.00
CA ASP A 111 5.18 -7.50 -28.42
C ASP A 111 3.83 -6.92 -28.82
N GLU A 112 2.72 -7.50 -28.33
CA GLU A 112 1.36 -7.05 -28.61
C GLU A 112 0.84 -5.98 -27.64
N LYS A 113 1.70 -5.43 -26.78
CA LYS A 113 1.31 -4.49 -25.72
C LYS A 113 0.47 -3.33 -26.24
N GLU A 114 0.92 -2.64 -27.28
CA GLU A 114 0.20 -1.48 -27.82
C GLU A 114 -1.17 -1.87 -28.38
N VAL A 115 -1.25 -2.99 -29.11
CA VAL A 115 -2.51 -3.49 -29.69
C VAL A 115 -3.52 -3.77 -28.58
N LEU A 116 -3.10 -4.45 -27.51
CA LEU A 116 -3.96 -4.77 -26.37
C LEU A 116 -4.38 -3.52 -25.59
N LEU A 117 -3.46 -2.57 -25.39
CA LEU A 117 -3.78 -1.30 -24.74
C LEU A 117 -4.79 -0.49 -25.54
N ARG A 118 -4.62 -0.38 -26.89
CA ARG A 118 -5.58 0.31 -27.75
C ARG A 118 -6.94 -0.39 -27.78
N LYS A 119 -6.96 -1.70 -27.66
CA LYS A 119 -8.20 -2.50 -27.56
C LYS A 119 -8.90 -2.23 -26.21
N ALA A 120 -8.15 -2.30 -25.10
CA ALA A 120 -8.67 -2.02 -23.77
C ALA A 120 -9.16 -0.56 -23.63
N PHE A 121 -8.50 0.40 -24.27
CA PHE A 121 -8.92 1.81 -24.32
C PHE A 121 -10.30 1.99 -24.97
N LYS A 122 -10.67 1.15 -25.93
CA LYS A 122 -12.00 1.17 -26.58
C LYS A 122 -13.08 0.48 -25.73
N SER A 123 -12.74 -0.13 -24.60
CA SER A 123 -13.71 -0.78 -23.73
C SER A 123 -14.79 0.18 -23.25
N GLU A 124 -16.03 -0.30 -23.11
CA GLU A 124 -17.13 0.45 -22.50
C GLU A 124 -16.93 0.62 -20.98
N ASN A 125 -16.13 -0.22 -20.36
CA ASN A 125 -15.80 -0.09 -18.96
C ASN A 125 -14.82 1.07 -18.72
N ASN A 126 -15.28 2.08 -18.01
CA ASN A 126 -14.52 3.32 -17.75
C ASN A 126 -13.18 3.06 -17.07
N LYS A 127 -13.15 2.17 -16.10
CA LYS A 127 -11.94 1.85 -15.33
C LYS A 127 -10.87 1.18 -16.20
N LEU A 128 -11.27 0.21 -17.03
CA LEU A 128 -10.36 -0.48 -17.95
C LEU A 128 -9.86 0.46 -19.04
N SER A 129 -10.76 1.26 -19.62
CA SER A 129 -10.43 2.24 -20.65
C SER A 129 -9.42 3.28 -20.15
N LEU A 130 -9.65 3.87 -18.97
CA LEU A 130 -8.75 4.86 -18.38
C LEU A 130 -7.42 4.26 -17.91
N LEU A 131 -7.40 3.02 -17.43
CA LEU A 131 -6.15 2.31 -17.13
C LEU A 131 -5.30 2.19 -18.39
N ALA A 132 -5.87 1.70 -19.49
CA ALA A 132 -5.16 1.56 -20.76
C ALA A 132 -4.69 2.92 -21.29
N TYR A 133 -5.55 3.95 -21.22
CA TYR A 133 -5.21 5.31 -21.61
C TYR A 133 -4.04 5.87 -20.79
N SER A 134 -4.04 5.65 -19.47
CA SER A 134 -2.95 6.13 -18.61
C SER A 134 -1.60 5.55 -19.01
N ILE A 135 -1.57 4.25 -19.34
CA ILE A 135 -0.34 3.57 -19.78
C ILE A 135 0.12 4.10 -21.15
N LEU A 136 -0.80 4.25 -22.11
CA LEU A 136 -0.50 4.80 -23.43
C LEU A 136 -0.03 6.25 -23.35
N ASN A 137 -0.63 7.08 -22.49
CA ASN A 137 -0.24 8.48 -22.32
C ASN A 137 1.17 8.65 -21.70
N GLU A 138 1.61 7.69 -20.89
CA GLU A 138 2.98 7.69 -20.36
C GLU A 138 4.04 7.43 -21.45
N THR A 139 3.71 6.68 -22.51
CA THR A 139 4.61 6.40 -23.62
C THR A 139 4.80 7.58 -24.57
N GLY A 140 4.01 8.65 -24.42
CA GLY A 140 4.14 9.89 -25.21
C GLY A 140 3.47 9.83 -26.59
N GLU A 141 2.66 8.82 -26.85
CA GLU A 141 2.02 8.60 -28.17
C GLU A 141 0.87 9.56 -28.52
N GLY A 142 0.64 10.61 -27.74
CA GLY A 142 -0.28 11.70 -28.08
C GLY A 142 -1.71 11.26 -28.42
N ILE A 143 -2.25 10.26 -27.69
CA ILE A 143 -3.61 9.75 -27.94
C ILE A 143 -4.61 10.78 -27.44
N CYS A 144 -5.49 11.25 -28.35
CA CYS A 144 -6.63 12.07 -27.97
C CYS A 144 -7.67 11.23 -27.23
N ASN A 145 -8.11 11.70 -26.06
CA ASN A 145 -9.15 11.04 -25.27
C ASN A 145 -10.24 12.06 -24.88
N ASP A 146 -11.17 12.30 -25.80
CA ASP A 146 -12.29 13.22 -25.58
C ASP A 146 -13.56 12.52 -25.08
N ARG A 147 -13.44 11.25 -24.68
CA ARG A 147 -14.56 10.46 -24.15
C ARG A 147 -14.99 10.99 -22.78
N HIS A 148 -16.30 11.06 -22.57
CA HIS A 148 -16.92 11.25 -21.27
C HIS A 148 -17.06 9.93 -20.52
N TYR A 149 -16.58 9.90 -19.28
CA TYR A 149 -16.57 8.71 -18.43
C TYR A 149 -17.57 8.78 -17.27
N GLY A 150 -18.34 9.89 -17.20
CA GLY A 150 -19.15 10.24 -16.02
C GLY A 150 -18.35 11.05 -15.01
N LEU A 151 -19.07 11.79 -14.18
CA LEU A 151 -18.54 12.89 -13.35
C LEU A 151 -17.26 12.50 -12.57
N ASP A 152 -17.27 11.34 -11.92
CA ASP A 152 -16.14 10.91 -11.07
C ASP A 152 -14.89 10.55 -11.88
N TRP A 153 -15.08 9.90 -13.02
CA TRP A 153 -13.97 9.45 -13.88
C TRP A 153 -13.48 10.56 -14.83
N ASP A 154 -14.30 11.56 -15.14
CA ASP A 154 -13.89 12.69 -15.97
C ASP A 154 -12.84 13.56 -15.26
N ASN A 155 -12.95 13.72 -13.94
CA ASN A 155 -11.92 14.39 -13.13
C ASN A 155 -10.58 13.63 -13.21
N ILE A 156 -10.61 12.31 -13.05
CA ILE A 156 -9.42 11.46 -13.16
C ILE A 156 -8.83 11.52 -14.59
N ASN A 157 -9.68 11.50 -15.64
CA ASN A 157 -9.26 11.65 -17.01
C ASN A 157 -8.52 12.99 -17.24
N THR A 158 -9.05 14.08 -16.70
CA THR A 158 -8.40 15.40 -16.74
C THR A 158 -7.05 15.37 -16.06
N GLN A 159 -6.94 14.80 -14.86
CA GLN A 159 -5.68 14.67 -14.15
C GLN A 159 -4.64 13.83 -14.93
N ILE A 160 -5.07 12.77 -15.61
CA ILE A 160 -4.20 11.95 -16.45
C ILE A 160 -3.74 12.75 -17.68
N LYS A 161 -4.63 13.45 -18.38
CA LYS A 161 -4.30 14.29 -19.55
C LYS A 161 -3.27 15.36 -19.20
N GLU A 162 -3.52 16.09 -18.15
CA GLU A 162 -2.70 17.23 -17.72
C GLU A 162 -1.49 16.82 -16.89
N LYS A 163 -1.37 15.54 -16.54
CA LYS A 163 -0.32 15.01 -15.66
C LYS A 163 -0.26 15.72 -14.30
N ASN A 164 -1.39 16.22 -13.80
CA ASN A 164 -1.49 16.95 -12.55
C ASN A 164 -1.14 16.11 -11.31
N TYR A 165 -1.13 14.78 -11.45
CA TYR A 165 -0.69 13.86 -10.39
C TYR A 165 0.83 13.89 -10.12
N LYS A 166 1.60 14.63 -10.95
CA LYS A 166 3.06 14.76 -10.82
C LYS A 166 3.53 15.93 -9.98
N TYR A 167 2.62 16.70 -9.39
CA TYR A 167 2.98 17.83 -8.52
C TYR A 167 3.72 17.35 -7.27
N GLU A 168 4.79 18.07 -6.88
CA GLU A 168 5.60 17.79 -5.69
C GLU A 168 5.55 18.98 -4.73
N LEU A 169 5.29 18.70 -3.45
CA LEU A 169 5.34 19.72 -2.40
C LEU A 169 6.80 20.12 -2.12
N SER A 170 7.03 21.40 -2.02
CA SER A 170 8.26 21.96 -1.48
C SER A 170 8.35 21.76 0.04
N GLN A 171 9.55 21.95 0.60
CA GLN A 171 9.76 21.92 2.04
C GLN A 171 8.83 22.86 2.81
N SER A 172 8.62 24.10 2.31
CA SER A 172 7.75 25.08 2.96
C SER A 172 6.29 24.66 2.97
N GLU A 173 5.80 24.07 1.87
CA GLU A 173 4.44 23.54 1.78
C GLU A 173 4.22 22.34 2.69
N LEU A 174 5.19 21.43 2.75
CA LEU A 174 5.17 20.30 3.68
C LEU A 174 5.09 20.79 5.14
N THR A 175 5.92 21.77 5.51
CA THR A 175 5.91 22.35 6.86
C THR A 175 4.54 22.94 7.19
N LYS A 176 3.93 23.72 6.29
CA LYS A 176 2.58 24.29 6.47
C LYS A 176 1.53 23.19 6.66
N LEU A 177 1.60 22.09 5.89
CA LEU A 177 0.69 20.97 6.03
C LEU A 177 0.83 20.30 7.41
N MET A 178 2.07 20.08 7.86
CA MET A 178 2.34 19.49 9.18
C MET A 178 1.83 20.38 10.33
N GLU A 179 2.13 21.66 10.28
CA GLU A 179 1.65 22.63 11.26
C GLU A 179 0.12 22.70 11.30
N TYR A 180 -0.52 22.73 10.12
CA TYR A 180 -1.97 22.74 10.01
C TYR A 180 -2.61 21.51 10.66
N ALA A 181 -2.09 20.31 10.38
CA ALA A 181 -2.61 19.08 10.93
C ALA A 181 -2.52 19.06 12.47
N VAL A 182 -1.38 19.48 13.03
CA VAL A 182 -1.14 19.52 14.47
C VAL A 182 -2.03 20.56 15.16
N ILE A 183 -2.19 21.75 14.59
CA ILE A 183 -3.02 22.82 15.18
C ILE A 183 -4.50 22.44 15.13
N LYS A 184 -4.96 21.97 13.97
CA LYS A 184 -6.38 21.68 13.76
C LYS A 184 -6.86 20.45 14.53
N TYR A 185 -6.00 19.42 14.58
CA TYR A 185 -6.32 18.17 15.24
C TYR A 185 -5.41 17.98 16.47
N SER A 186 -5.36 19.00 17.32
CA SER A 186 -4.60 18.98 18.56
C SER A 186 -4.91 17.73 19.39
N GLN A 187 -3.91 17.21 20.10
CA GLN A 187 -3.97 15.98 20.89
C GLN A 187 -4.03 14.67 20.07
N LYS A 188 -3.84 14.73 18.75
CA LYS A 188 -3.77 13.55 17.89
C LYS A 188 -2.35 13.25 17.42
N TYR A 189 -2.09 11.97 17.16
CA TYR A 189 -0.88 11.51 16.48
C TYR A 189 -1.14 11.42 14.98
N HIS A 190 -0.23 11.93 14.19
CA HIS A 190 -0.32 11.95 12.74
C HIS A 190 0.84 11.20 12.09
N LEU A 191 0.59 10.60 10.94
CA LEU A 191 1.62 10.06 10.07
C LEU A 191 1.82 10.98 8.86
N PHE A 192 3.08 11.27 8.55
CA PHE A 192 3.47 11.91 7.30
C PHE A 192 4.31 10.94 6.48
N VAL A 193 3.79 10.57 5.32
CA VAL A 193 4.38 9.63 4.38
C VAL A 193 4.86 10.42 3.18
N LEU A 194 6.17 10.64 3.09
CA LEU A 194 6.79 11.42 2.03
C LEU A 194 7.16 10.50 0.89
N VAL A 195 6.51 10.62 -0.25
CA VAL A 195 6.75 9.83 -1.45
C VAL A 195 7.37 10.69 -2.54
N ARG A 196 8.07 10.04 -3.48
CA ARG A 196 8.57 10.68 -4.69
C ARG A 196 7.66 10.35 -5.87
N GLU A 197 7.71 11.16 -6.95
CA GLU A 197 7.05 10.85 -8.22
C GLU A 197 7.44 9.44 -8.69
N ASN A 198 8.73 9.16 -8.72
CA ASN A 198 9.23 7.80 -8.95
C ASN A 198 8.96 6.92 -7.72
N ARG A 199 7.89 6.14 -7.78
CA ARG A 199 7.46 5.24 -6.71
C ARG A 199 8.42 4.08 -6.42
N ASN A 200 9.45 3.88 -7.24
CA ASN A 200 10.55 2.96 -6.94
C ASN A 200 11.46 3.48 -5.83
N ILE A 201 11.42 4.79 -5.53
CA ILE A 201 12.11 5.37 -4.39
C ILE A 201 11.26 5.12 -3.14
N PRO A 202 11.83 4.54 -2.07
CA PRO A 202 11.11 4.28 -0.84
C PRO A 202 10.47 5.54 -0.26
N ALA A 203 9.27 5.41 0.28
CA ALA A 203 8.65 6.46 1.07
C ALA A 203 9.35 6.60 2.43
N LYS A 204 9.45 7.81 2.94
CA LYS A 204 9.89 8.11 4.30
C LYS A 204 8.70 8.40 5.18
N VAL A 205 8.58 7.69 6.31
CA VAL A 205 7.47 7.85 7.24
C VAL A 205 7.93 8.47 8.54
N TYR A 206 7.20 9.49 8.96
CA TYR A 206 7.41 10.22 10.20
C TYR A 206 6.15 10.22 11.05
N VAL A 207 6.32 9.98 12.36
CA VAL A 207 5.25 10.06 13.35
C VAL A 207 5.35 11.41 14.05
N VAL A 208 4.28 12.18 14.01
CA VAL A 208 4.15 13.45 14.72
C VAL A 208 3.18 13.27 15.87
N ASN A 209 3.62 13.56 17.09
CA ASN A 209 2.78 13.41 18.27
C ASN A 209 1.81 14.60 18.44
N SER A 210 0.96 14.50 19.46
CA SER A 210 -0.05 15.50 19.81
C SER A 210 0.50 16.91 20.11
N ASN A 211 1.81 17.04 20.37
CA ASN A 211 2.48 18.33 20.62
C ASN A 211 3.24 18.84 19.37
N GLY A 212 3.07 18.20 18.22
CA GLY A 212 3.76 18.60 16.99
C GLY A 212 5.22 18.13 16.90
N LYS A 213 5.68 17.28 17.83
CA LYS A 213 7.04 16.77 17.81
C LYS A 213 7.14 15.52 16.94
N VAL A 214 8.11 15.49 16.01
CA VAL A 214 8.50 14.30 15.27
C VAL A 214 9.17 13.32 16.23
N LEU A 215 8.65 12.10 16.33
CA LEU A 215 9.11 11.09 17.30
C LEU A 215 10.31 10.30 16.80
N ASN A 216 10.33 9.94 15.53
CA ASN A 216 11.43 9.17 14.94
C ASN A 216 12.50 10.10 14.34
N LYS A 217 13.71 10.03 14.89
CA LYS A 217 14.88 10.81 14.41
C LYS A 217 15.36 10.37 13.03
N LYS A 218 15.14 9.11 12.68
CA LYS A 218 15.43 8.54 11.36
C LYS A 218 14.12 8.15 10.68
N PRO A 219 14.01 8.30 9.37
CA PRO A 219 12.81 7.89 8.65
C PRO A 219 12.59 6.38 8.76
N LEU A 220 11.33 5.98 8.83
CA LEU A 220 10.93 4.61 8.58
C LEU A 220 10.65 4.47 7.09
N TYR A 221 11.21 3.45 6.45
CA TYR A 221 11.10 3.26 5.01
C TYR A 221 9.96 2.30 4.66
N TYR A 222 9.16 2.74 3.71
CA TYR A 222 8.03 1.99 3.17
C TYR A 222 8.03 2.08 1.64
N LEU A 223 7.44 1.10 0.99
CA LEU A 223 7.18 1.16 -0.44
C LEU A 223 5.71 1.53 -0.66
N ALA A 224 5.49 2.71 -1.27
CA ALA A 224 4.16 3.20 -1.65
C ALA A 224 3.82 2.87 -3.12
N ARG A 225 4.56 1.92 -3.69
CA ARG A 225 4.44 1.40 -5.03
C ARG A 225 3.66 0.09 -5.01
N SER A 226 2.68 -0.02 -5.88
CA SER A 226 2.03 -1.30 -6.13
C SER A 226 2.89 -2.20 -7.03
N ALA A 227 2.59 -3.51 -7.02
CA ALA A 227 3.31 -4.48 -7.83
C ALA A 227 3.37 -4.10 -9.32
N ASN A 228 2.29 -3.57 -9.88
CA ASN A 228 2.20 -3.17 -11.29
C ASN A 228 2.46 -1.68 -11.53
N ASN A 229 2.76 -0.91 -10.50
CA ASN A 229 3.07 0.52 -10.58
C ASN A 229 2.03 1.37 -11.35
N THR A 230 0.77 1.00 -11.27
CA THR A 230 -0.32 1.75 -11.92
C THR A 230 -0.75 2.95 -11.10
N LEU A 231 -1.49 3.88 -11.72
CA LEU A 231 -1.96 5.08 -11.06
C LEU A 231 -2.84 4.79 -9.83
N PRO A 232 -2.87 5.69 -8.85
CA PRO A 232 -3.50 5.47 -7.55
C PRO A 232 -5.02 5.29 -7.58
N TYR A 233 -5.69 5.66 -8.67
CA TYR A 233 -7.14 5.55 -8.84
C TYR A 233 -7.63 4.14 -9.18
N PHE A 234 -6.71 3.28 -9.64
CA PHE A 234 -7.06 1.94 -10.09
C PHE A 234 -6.92 0.90 -8.98
N THR A 235 -7.68 -0.18 -9.07
CA THR A 235 -7.50 -1.34 -8.20
C THR A 235 -6.06 -1.82 -8.30
N ASN A 236 -5.45 -2.14 -7.16
CA ASN A 236 -4.03 -2.55 -7.09
C ASN A 236 -3.05 -1.50 -7.65
N GLY A 237 -3.45 -0.23 -7.78
CA GLY A 237 -2.56 0.88 -8.12
C GLY A 237 -1.72 1.35 -6.94
N ASN A 238 -0.81 2.28 -7.16
CA ASN A 238 0.03 2.87 -6.12
C ASN A 238 -0.79 3.45 -4.96
N THR A 239 -0.19 3.61 -3.79
CA THR A 239 -0.83 4.32 -2.69
C THR A 239 -1.15 5.75 -3.12
N PRO A 240 -2.41 6.21 -3.05
CA PRO A 240 -2.76 7.59 -3.41
C PRO A 240 -2.16 8.60 -2.44
N CYS A 241 -1.84 9.78 -2.94
CA CYS A 241 -1.54 10.92 -2.09
C CYS A 241 -2.84 11.53 -1.56
N GLY A 242 -2.76 12.18 -0.40
CA GLY A 242 -3.89 12.79 0.26
C GLY A 242 -4.01 12.38 1.72
N VAL A 243 -5.21 12.49 2.26
CA VAL A 243 -5.50 12.28 3.67
C VAL A 243 -6.26 10.99 3.88
N PHE A 244 -5.80 10.19 4.83
CA PHE A 244 -6.41 8.93 5.28
C PHE A 244 -6.73 9.05 6.76
N LYS A 245 -7.85 8.52 7.19
CA LYS A 245 -8.13 8.37 8.61
C LYS A 245 -7.39 7.16 9.17
N ILE A 246 -6.76 7.31 10.31
CA ILE A 246 -6.17 6.18 11.04
C ILE A 246 -7.25 5.58 11.94
N GLN A 247 -7.59 4.31 11.72
CA GLN A 247 -8.62 3.59 12.49
C GLN A 247 -8.05 2.90 13.73
N GLY A 248 -6.78 2.51 13.68
CA GLY A 248 -6.12 1.84 14.78
C GLY A 248 -5.19 0.72 14.36
N LYS A 249 -4.71 -0.01 15.33
CA LYS A 249 -3.84 -1.17 15.15
C LYS A 249 -4.67 -2.44 15.04
N SER A 250 -4.26 -3.38 14.19
CA SER A 250 -4.92 -4.68 14.04
C SER A 250 -3.91 -5.78 13.77
N VAL A 251 -4.21 -6.98 14.22
CA VAL A 251 -3.46 -8.18 13.86
C VAL A 251 -4.05 -8.74 12.58
N SER A 252 -3.20 -9.06 11.61
CA SER A 252 -3.64 -9.66 10.35
C SER A 252 -3.44 -11.18 10.36
N ASN A 253 -4.42 -11.90 9.82
CA ASN A 253 -4.31 -13.32 9.54
C ASN A 253 -3.78 -13.59 8.12
N ASN A 254 -3.48 -12.54 7.35
CA ASN A 254 -2.95 -12.66 6.00
C ASN A 254 -1.45 -12.98 6.06
N VAL A 255 -1.08 -14.13 5.55
CA VAL A 255 0.31 -14.63 5.56
C VAL A 255 1.30 -13.75 4.79
N TYR A 256 0.83 -12.87 3.89
CA TYR A 256 1.70 -12.00 3.08
C TYR A 256 2.05 -10.68 3.74
N ILE A 257 1.27 -10.24 4.73
CA ILE A 257 1.48 -8.97 5.42
C ILE A 257 2.08 -9.14 6.82
N GLY A 258 2.46 -10.37 7.13
CA GLY A 258 3.28 -10.69 8.28
C GLY A 258 2.59 -10.75 9.63
N PRO A 259 3.32 -11.21 10.65
CA PRO A 259 2.82 -11.30 12.01
C PRO A 259 2.88 -9.96 12.76
N VAL A 260 3.53 -8.93 12.19
CA VAL A 260 3.60 -7.62 12.82
C VAL A 260 2.25 -6.93 12.70
N THR A 261 1.81 -6.32 13.79
CA THR A 261 0.57 -5.53 13.83
C THR A 261 0.53 -4.51 12.70
N THR A 262 -0.60 -4.43 12.01
CA THR A 262 -0.85 -3.47 10.93
C THR A 262 -1.48 -2.19 11.46
N LEU A 263 -1.31 -1.09 10.75
CA LEU A 263 -2.08 0.13 10.97
C LEU A 263 -3.21 0.17 9.94
N VAL A 264 -4.43 0.11 10.43
CA VAL A 264 -5.63 0.20 9.58
C VAL A 264 -5.91 1.66 9.28
N THR A 265 -6.06 1.98 8.01
CA THR A 265 -6.41 3.31 7.52
C THR A 265 -7.61 3.24 6.59
N GLU A 266 -8.31 4.33 6.43
CA GLU A 266 -9.46 4.47 5.54
C GLU A 266 -9.29 5.64 4.59
N LEU A 267 -9.70 5.44 3.34
CA LEU A 267 -9.93 6.50 2.36
C LEU A 267 -11.28 7.19 2.63
N PRO A 268 -11.48 8.42 2.15
CA PRO A 268 -12.83 8.95 1.99
C PRO A 268 -13.73 7.96 1.24
N PHE A 269 -15.02 7.95 1.56
CA PHE A 269 -16.03 7.03 1.02
C PHE A 269 -15.97 5.56 1.47
N GLU A 270 -14.93 5.12 2.18
CA GLU A 270 -14.93 3.77 2.80
C GLU A 270 -15.83 3.71 4.04
N SER A 271 -16.06 4.84 4.68
CA SER A 271 -16.97 5.00 5.80
C SER A 271 -17.76 6.30 5.69
N GLU A 272 -18.80 6.42 6.53
CA GLU A 272 -19.56 7.66 6.63
C GLU A 272 -18.69 8.83 7.11
N VAL A 273 -19.04 10.03 6.69
CA VAL A 273 -18.30 11.27 7.07
C VAL A 273 -18.22 11.47 8.57
N THR A 274 -19.23 11.03 9.32
CA THR A 274 -19.27 11.10 10.79
C THR A 274 -18.17 10.28 11.46
N ALA A 275 -17.74 9.19 10.84
CA ALA A 275 -16.59 8.41 11.30
C ALA A 275 -15.28 9.22 11.26
N TRP A 276 -15.18 10.24 10.40
CA TRP A 276 -14.04 11.16 10.29
C TRP A 276 -14.17 12.38 11.20
N GLY A 277 -15.21 12.44 12.03
CA GLY A 277 -15.49 13.58 12.93
C GLY A 277 -16.08 14.80 12.23
N ILE A 278 -16.70 14.59 11.05
CA ILE A 278 -17.36 15.63 10.27
C ILE A 278 -18.88 15.47 10.41
N THR A 279 -19.60 16.57 10.50
CA THR A 279 -21.07 16.56 10.48
C THR A 279 -21.57 16.52 9.05
N GLY A 280 -22.39 15.54 8.71
CA GLY A 280 -22.96 15.35 7.38
C GLY A 280 -23.39 13.92 7.13
N THR A 281 -24.02 13.66 5.99
CA THR A 281 -24.47 12.33 5.56
C THR A 281 -23.69 11.79 4.37
N GLU A 282 -23.16 12.66 3.55
CA GLU A 282 -22.45 12.31 2.32
C GLU A 282 -21.14 13.13 2.20
N TRP A 283 -20.15 12.56 1.57
CA TRP A 283 -18.89 13.22 1.30
C TRP A 283 -19.05 14.36 0.30
N THR A 284 -18.47 15.52 0.61
CA THR A 284 -18.32 16.64 -0.32
C THR A 284 -16.86 17.07 -0.41
N GLU A 285 -16.52 17.77 -1.48
CA GLU A 285 -15.18 18.34 -1.66
C GLU A 285 -14.81 19.32 -0.53
N ASP A 286 -15.77 20.15 -0.09
CA ASP A 286 -15.55 21.09 1.02
C ASP A 286 -15.21 20.38 2.34
N MET A 287 -15.85 19.24 2.62
CA MET A 287 -15.53 18.43 3.79
C MET A 287 -14.10 17.89 3.73
N TYR A 288 -13.70 17.36 2.57
CA TYR A 288 -12.34 16.87 2.38
C TYR A 288 -11.31 18.00 2.39
N ALA A 289 -11.61 19.13 1.73
CA ALA A 289 -10.78 20.34 1.76
C ALA A 289 -10.48 20.81 3.18
N GLY A 290 -11.41 20.53 4.11
CA GLY A 290 -11.23 20.81 5.53
C GLY A 290 -10.03 20.10 6.18
N PHE A 291 -9.47 19.05 5.60
CA PHE A 291 -8.25 18.39 6.11
C PHE A 291 -6.96 19.01 5.59
N LEU A 292 -7.06 20.00 4.69
CA LEU A 292 -5.93 20.65 4.03
C LEU A 292 -5.88 22.14 4.36
N PRO A 293 -4.69 22.74 4.52
CA PRO A 293 -4.54 24.18 4.63
C PRO A 293 -5.03 24.85 3.35
N LEU A 294 -5.58 26.06 3.47
CA LEU A 294 -6.25 26.77 2.38
C LEU A 294 -5.38 26.88 1.13
N GLU A 295 -4.11 27.16 1.31
CA GLU A 295 -3.13 27.38 0.23
C GLU A 295 -2.81 26.12 -0.57
N LEU A 296 -3.05 24.93 0.01
CA LEU A 296 -2.73 23.65 -0.62
C LEU A 296 -3.97 22.95 -1.22
N ARG A 297 -5.17 23.51 -1.03
CA ARG A 297 -6.43 22.91 -1.51
C ARG A 297 -6.54 22.82 -3.02
N SER A 298 -5.84 23.70 -3.74
CA SER A 298 -5.81 23.71 -5.21
C SER A 298 -4.85 22.69 -5.83
N LEU A 299 -4.09 21.95 -5.00
CA LEU A 299 -3.10 20.99 -5.50
C LEU A 299 -3.73 19.62 -5.81
N PRO A 300 -3.88 19.22 -7.07
CA PRO A 300 -4.60 18.00 -7.46
C PRO A 300 -4.02 16.74 -6.81
N MET A 301 -2.71 16.71 -6.57
CA MET A 301 -2.02 15.59 -5.94
C MET A 301 -2.60 15.26 -4.57
N LEU A 302 -2.99 16.26 -3.77
CA LEU A 302 -3.55 16.05 -2.42
C LEU A 302 -4.98 15.50 -2.44
N TRP A 303 -5.63 15.46 -3.61
CA TRP A 303 -6.98 14.94 -3.81
C TRP A 303 -7.02 13.49 -4.27
N GLN A 304 -5.87 12.88 -4.56
CA GLN A 304 -5.84 11.50 -5.07
C GLN A 304 -6.55 10.50 -4.15
N ALA A 305 -6.43 10.66 -2.81
CA ALA A 305 -7.12 9.80 -1.85
C ALA A 305 -8.65 9.98 -1.91
N TYR A 306 -9.12 11.21 -2.07
CA TYR A 306 -10.54 11.52 -2.25
C TYR A 306 -11.09 10.94 -3.54
N ASP A 307 -10.41 11.19 -4.66
CA ASP A 307 -10.83 10.69 -5.97
C ASP A 307 -10.75 9.16 -6.04
N ALA A 308 -9.73 8.55 -5.45
CA ALA A 308 -9.60 7.09 -5.39
C ALA A 308 -10.75 6.46 -4.59
N GLY A 309 -11.08 7.01 -3.42
CA GLY A 309 -12.22 6.54 -2.63
C GLY A 309 -13.54 6.72 -3.36
N ARG A 310 -13.76 7.87 -4.02
CA ARG A 310 -14.96 8.18 -4.80
C ARG A 310 -15.20 7.17 -5.93
N VAL A 311 -14.15 6.67 -6.59
CA VAL A 311 -14.26 5.63 -7.62
C VAL A 311 -14.20 4.20 -7.05
N GLY A 312 -14.37 4.05 -5.73
CA GLY A 312 -14.54 2.76 -5.07
C GLY A 312 -13.24 2.04 -4.72
N ARG A 313 -12.10 2.75 -4.61
CA ARG A 313 -10.89 2.17 -4.06
C ARG A 313 -10.97 2.12 -2.54
N SER A 314 -10.45 1.04 -1.95
CA SER A 314 -10.56 0.74 -0.53
C SER A 314 -9.39 -0.09 -0.02
N GLU A 315 -9.39 -0.37 1.30
CA GLU A 315 -8.51 -1.34 1.97
C GLU A 315 -7.01 -1.03 1.85
N ILE A 316 -6.64 0.25 1.91
CA ILE A 316 -5.25 0.66 1.97
C ILE A 316 -4.81 0.71 3.43
N ILE A 317 -3.87 -0.16 3.81
CA ILE A 317 -3.31 -0.27 5.16
C ILE A 317 -1.79 -0.09 5.16
N VAL A 318 -1.22 0.09 6.34
CA VAL A 318 0.23 0.15 6.55
C VAL A 318 0.67 -1.14 7.24
N HIS A 319 1.53 -1.92 6.60
CA HIS A 319 1.83 -3.28 7.06
C HIS A 319 3.26 -3.71 6.78
N GLY A 320 3.71 -4.75 7.47
CA GLY A 320 4.94 -5.47 7.16
C GLY A 320 4.82 -6.35 5.92
N SER A 321 5.86 -7.04 5.55
CA SER A 321 5.87 -7.96 4.40
C SER A 321 6.57 -9.24 4.75
N THR A 322 5.91 -10.37 4.50
CA THR A 322 6.52 -11.70 4.54
C THR A 322 6.92 -12.23 3.17
N ILE A 323 6.63 -11.46 2.12
CA ILE A 323 7.06 -11.79 0.77
C ILE A 323 8.58 -11.79 0.72
N ASP A 324 9.15 -12.87 0.18
CA ASP A 324 10.59 -12.97 0.04
C ASP A 324 11.16 -11.89 -0.88
N PRO A 325 12.02 -10.99 -0.39
CA PRO A 325 12.59 -9.92 -1.20
C PRO A 325 13.35 -10.44 -2.42
N CYS A 326 13.84 -11.67 -2.40
CA CYS A 326 14.58 -12.25 -3.52
C CYS A 326 13.76 -12.32 -4.82
N PHE A 327 12.42 -12.29 -4.75
CA PHE A 327 11.58 -12.14 -5.95
C PHE A 327 11.79 -10.81 -6.67
N PHE A 328 12.35 -9.83 -5.97
CA PHE A 328 12.57 -8.47 -6.45
C PHE A 328 14.05 -8.09 -6.47
N SER A 329 14.96 -9.07 -6.48
CA SER A 329 16.42 -8.82 -6.37
C SER A 329 16.99 -7.97 -7.51
N GLU A 330 16.33 -7.96 -8.67
CA GLU A 330 16.73 -7.14 -9.83
C GLU A 330 16.10 -5.74 -9.85
N GLU A 331 15.18 -5.47 -8.92
CA GLU A 331 14.47 -4.20 -8.87
C GLU A 331 15.23 -3.16 -8.03
N CYS A 332 15.13 -1.90 -8.44
CA CYS A 332 15.88 -0.81 -7.78
C CYS A 332 15.37 -0.47 -6.37
N PHE A 333 14.21 -0.96 -5.96
CA PHE A 333 13.67 -0.83 -4.61
C PHE A 333 14.03 -2.01 -3.68
N PHE A 334 14.73 -3.02 -4.19
CA PHE A 334 15.20 -4.13 -3.34
C PHE A 334 15.99 -3.60 -2.12
N PRO A 335 15.80 -4.13 -0.92
CA PRO A 335 15.04 -5.32 -0.53
C PRO A 335 13.59 -5.08 -0.07
N LEU A 336 13.00 -3.91 -0.37
CA LEU A 336 11.57 -3.73 -0.15
C LEU A 336 10.75 -4.59 -1.11
N THR A 337 9.54 -4.95 -0.70
CA THR A 337 8.58 -5.69 -1.52
C THR A 337 7.33 -4.86 -1.74
N PRO A 338 6.85 -4.72 -3.00
CA PRO A 338 5.61 -4.01 -3.25
C PRO A 338 4.40 -4.80 -2.75
N SER A 339 3.34 -4.08 -2.44
CA SER A 339 2.03 -4.65 -2.13
C SER A 339 1.07 -4.53 -3.34
N LEU A 340 -0.21 -4.73 -3.12
CA LEU A 340 -1.26 -4.41 -4.09
C LEU A 340 -1.82 -2.98 -3.90
N GLY A 341 -1.00 -2.08 -3.34
CA GLY A 341 -1.32 -0.66 -3.20
C GLY A 341 -1.29 -0.12 -1.77
N CYS A 342 -1.12 -0.99 -0.78
CA CYS A 342 -0.85 -0.62 0.61
C CYS A 342 0.58 -0.08 0.77
N LEU A 343 0.86 0.54 1.92
CA LEU A 343 2.22 0.87 2.33
C LEU A 343 2.90 -0.36 2.93
N SER A 344 3.90 -0.89 2.23
CA SER A 344 4.66 -2.07 2.65
C SER A 344 5.98 -1.66 3.30
N ALA A 345 6.18 -2.06 4.55
CA ALA A 345 7.35 -1.71 5.34
C ALA A 345 8.63 -2.42 4.89
N PHE A 346 9.77 -1.76 5.12
CA PHE A 346 11.06 -2.42 5.10
C PHE A 346 11.14 -3.43 6.24
N GLU A 347 11.37 -4.70 5.91
CA GLU A 347 11.55 -5.79 6.86
C GLU A 347 12.63 -6.76 6.41
N ILE A 348 13.50 -7.15 7.33
CA ILE A 348 14.51 -8.18 7.12
C ILE A 348 14.19 -9.37 8.01
N TRP A 349 14.14 -10.54 7.40
CA TRP A 349 13.85 -11.81 8.06
C TRP A 349 15.08 -12.71 8.00
N ASN A 350 15.34 -13.41 9.11
CA ASN A 350 16.36 -14.43 9.17
C ASN A 350 15.99 -15.61 8.24
N PRO A 351 16.81 -15.94 7.25
CA PRO A 351 16.49 -17.01 6.32
C PRO A 351 16.53 -18.42 6.94
N ASN A 352 17.16 -18.58 8.12
CA ASN A 352 17.33 -19.88 8.75
C ASN A 352 16.15 -20.26 9.65
N ASP A 353 15.61 -19.29 10.40
CA ASP A 353 14.56 -19.54 11.38
C ASP A 353 13.28 -18.71 11.17
N GLY A 354 13.26 -17.81 10.19
CA GLY A 354 12.13 -16.94 9.87
C GLY A 354 11.83 -15.87 10.93
N SER A 355 12.75 -15.60 11.85
CA SER A 355 12.60 -14.51 12.82
C SER A 355 12.80 -13.15 12.17
N ILE A 356 12.14 -12.11 12.72
CA ILE A 356 12.33 -10.73 12.26
C ILE A 356 13.66 -10.20 12.82
N MET A 357 14.58 -9.82 11.93
CA MET A 357 15.85 -9.19 12.27
C MET A 357 15.70 -7.67 12.36
N GLU A 358 14.96 -7.07 11.43
CA GLU A 358 14.67 -5.65 11.39
C GLU A 358 13.24 -5.43 10.84
N SER A 359 12.48 -4.52 11.44
CA SER A 359 11.12 -4.20 11.00
C SER A 359 10.81 -2.72 11.27
N HIS A 360 10.59 -1.98 10.19
CA HIS A 360 10.09 -0.62 10.29
C HIS A 360 8.61 -0.58 10.67
N GLN A 361 7.84 -1.64 10.34
CA GLN A 361 6.46 -1.75 10.80
C GLN A 361 6.38 -1.89 12.32
N LYS A 362 7.22 -2.74 12.94
CA LYS A 362 7.30 -2.87 14.39
C LYS A 362 7.67 -1.53 15.05
N SER A 363 8.70 -0.87 14.51
CA SER A 363 9.11 0.46 15.01
C SER A 363 7.99 1.50 14.90
N LEU A 364 7.21 1.50 13.82
CA LEU A 364 6.05 2.37 13.69
C LEU A 364 4.99 2.09 14.76
N MET A 365 4.69 0.81 15.00
CA MET A 365 3.68 0.43 16.00
C MET A 365 4.11 0.80 17.43
N GLU A 366 5.40 0.77 17.74
CA GLU A 366 5.94 1.19 19.04
C GLU A 366 5.87 2.72 19.25
N LEU A 367 5.88 3.52 18.18
CA LEU A 367 5.78 4.99 18.24
C LEU A 367 4.34 5.48 18.40
N LEU A 368 3.36 4.71 17.97
CA LEU A 368 1.95 5.09 18.01
C LEU A 368 1.30 4.64 19.33
N PRO A 369 0.37 5.42 19.89
CA PRO A 369 -0.41 4.99 21.06
C PRO A 369 -1.37 3.84 20.69
N ASP A 370 -1.73 3.02 21.67
CA ASP A 370 -2.75 1.98 21.50
C ASP A 370 -4.18 2.52 21.60
N ASP A 371 -4.33 3.67 22.26
CA ASP A 371 -5.61 4.36 22.32
C ASP A 371 -5.99 4.94 20.96
N ARG A 372 -7.03 4.37 20.34
CA ARG A 372 -7.56 4.79 19.05
C ARG A 372 -8.01 6.26 19.05
N SER A 373 -8.50 6.74 20.20
CA SER A 373 -8.97 8.12 20.32
C SER A 373 -7.84 9.14 20.17
N SER A 374 -6.59 8.73 20.40
CA SER A 374 -5.39 9.56 20.22
C SER A 374 -4.82 9.52 18.79
N LEU A 375 -5.32 8.65 17.92
CA LEU A 375 -4.90 8.58 16.53
C LEU A 375 -5.65 9.60 15.68
N GLY A 376 -4.94 10.23 14.75
CA GLY A 376 -5.46 11.24 13.84
C GLY A 376 -5.48 10.75 12.40
N PHE A 377 -4.66 11.37 11.56
CA PHE A 377 -4.67 11.17 10.12
C PHE A 377 -3.27 10.80 9.60
N MET A 378 -3.26 10.04 8.52
CA MET A 378 -2.08 9.80 7.71
C MET A 378 -2.16 10.69 6.46
N TYR A 379 -1.10 11.47 6.25
CA TYR A 379 -0.91 12.34 5.09
C TYR A 379 0.12 11.70 4.17
N VAL A 380 -0.31 11.22 3.02
CA VAL A 380 0.59 10.72 1.97
C VAL A 380 0.82 11.86 0.99
N VAL A 381 2.05 12.34 0.89
CA VAL A 381 2.38 13.52 0.10
C VAL A 381 3.57 13.30 -0.82
N GLN A 382 3.42 13.67 -2.07
CA GLN A 382 4.52 13.68 -3.03
C GLN A 382 5.33 14.94 -2.83
N VAL A 383 6.63 14.79 -2.61
CA VAL A 383 7.52 15.89 -2.24
C VAL A 383 8.71 16.00 -3.19
N ASP A 384 9.23 17.21 -3.35
CA ASP A 384 10.47 17.45 -4.07
C ASP A 384 11.70 16.89 -3.34
N GLU A 385 12.85 16.95 -3.97
CA GLU A 385 14.10 16.42 -3.41
C GLU A 385 14.49 17.16 -2.11
N SER A 386 14.23 18.45 -2.01
CA SER A 386 14.60 19.25 -0.84
C SER A 386 13.78 18.84 0.38
N ALA A 387 12.46 18.70 0.22
CA ALA A 387 11.57 18.24 1.27
C ALA A 387 11.83 16.76 1.63
N TYR A 388 12.18 15.93 0.64
CA TYR A 388 12.50 14.51 0.88
C TYR A 388 13.78 14.33 1.70
N ARG A 389 14.74 15.26 1.61
CA ARG A 389 16.02 15.22 2.38
C ARG A 389 15.94 15.88 3.76
N LEU A 390 14.82 16.52 4.08
CA LEU A 390 14.69 17.40 5.24
C LEU A 390 14.91 16.71 6.59
N PHE A 391 14.57 15.43 6.73
CA PHE A 391 14.61 14.68 7.98
C PHE A 391 15.60 13.53 7.95
#